data_38067fb96cf6884d4220bac4fe482eda
#
_entry.id   38067fb96cf6884d4220bac4fe482eda
#
_cell.length_a   1.000
_cell.length_b   1.000
_cell.length_c   1.000
_cell.angle_alpha   90.00
_cell.angle_beta   90.00
_cell.angle_gamma   90.00
#
_symmetry.space_group_name_H-M   'P 1'
#
loop_
_entity.id
_entity.type
_entity.pdbx_description
1 polymer ?
#
loop_
_entity_poly.entity_id
_entity_poly.type
_entity_poly.pdbx_seq_one_letter_code
_entity_poly.pdbx_strand_id
1 'polypeptide(L)'
;MADFEYFRAEESDQFSFFRIPKALFTEKEFASLSTDAKLLYGILLDRISLSKKNGWIDNDGYVYIIYTIAELQELLRMSHTTVTKLLYELDSVHGIGLIERYRQGNNRPSVIYVKNFVKRSRGKPVSCLLYTSP
;
A
#
# COMPACT_ATOMS: atom_id res chain seq x y z
N MET A 1 -30.15 -10.00 -6.63
CA MET A 1 -29.26 -9.89 -5.51
C MET A 1 -28.64 -11.22 -5.22
N ALA A 2 -27.36 -11.26 -5.01
CA ALA A 2 -26.69 -12.51 -4.76
C ALA A 2 -26.95 -12.98 -3.34
N ASP A 3 -27.04 -14.29 -3.17
CA ASP A 3 -27.21 -14.84 -1.86
C ASP A 3 -25.84 -15.28 -1.38
N PHE A 4 -25.50 -14.88 -0.18
CA PHE A 4 -24.23 -15.27 0.42
C PHE A 4 -24.47 -16.33 1.48
N GLU A 5 -23.57 -17.29 1.52
CA GLU A 5 -23.70 -18.37 2.47
C GLU A 5 -22.85 -18.12 3.71
N TYR A 6 -23.22 -18.79 4.78
CA TYR A 6 -22.42 -18.69 6.00
C TYR A 6 -21.12 -19.47 5.81
N PHE A 7 -20.07 -19.01 6.46
CA PHE A 7 -18.83 -19.77 6.46
C PHE A 7 -19.00 -21.02 7.28
N ARG A 8 -18.38 -22.09 6.82
CA ARG A 8 -18.37 -23.35 7.58
C ARG A 8 -17.03 -23.48 8.27
N ALA A 9 -17.02 -24.08 9.42
CA ALA A 9 -15.82 -24.19 10.24
C ALA A 9 -14.68 -24.93 9.54
N GLU A 10 -15.02 -25.89 8.69
CA GLU A 10 -14.00 -26.66 8.01
C GLU A 10 -13.48 -26.05 6.73
N GLU A 11 -14.00 -24.92 6.32
CA GLU A 11 -13.55 -24.32 5.08
C GLU A 11 -12.18 -23.68 5.26
N SER A 12 -11.29 -23.94 4.33
CA SER A 12 -9.99 -23.36 4.41
C SER A 12 -9.95 -22.05 3.65
N ASP A 13 -9.00 -21.19 4.04
CA ASP A 13 -8.85 -19.93 3.44
C ASP A 13 -8.06 -19.99 2.18
N GLN A 14 -8.73 -19.97 1.04
CA GLN A 14 -8.06 -19.94 -0.23
C GLN A 14 -8.33 -18.64 -0.98
N PHE A 15 -8.58 -17.60 -0.24
CA PHE A 15 -8.95 -16.33 -0.84
C PHE A 15 -7.74 -15.44 -1.02
N SER A 16 -7.83 -14.57 -1.99
CA SER A 16 -6.81 -13.52 -2.15
C SER A 16 -7.26 -12.28 -1.41
N PHE A 17 -6.35 -11.66 -0.70
CA PHE A 17 -6.67 -10.50 0.10
C PHE A 17 -5.68 -9.38 -0.13
N PHE A 18 -6.16 -8.17 -0.04
CA PHE A 18 -5.26 -7.05 0.22
C PHE A 18 -5.07 -7.01 1.73
N ARG A 19 -3.83 -6.82 2.17
CA ARG A 19 -3.54 -6.77 3.60
C ARG A 19 -3.25 -5.35 4.02
N ILE A 20 -3.99 -4.88 5.00
CA ILE A 20 -3.83 -3.53 5.50
C ILE A 20 -3.22 -3.63 6.89
N PRO A 21 -2.04 -3.00 7.12
CA PRO A 21 -1.41 -3.10 8.43
C PRO A 21 -2.28 -2.50 9.53
N LYS A 22 -2.43 -3.21 10.61
CA LYS A 22 -3.18 -2.72 11.76
C LYS A 22 -2.55 -1.46 12.32
N ALA A 23 -1.24 -1.31 12.19
CA ALA A 23 -0.53 -0.14 12.68
C ALA A 23 -1.09 1.18 12.14
N LEU A 24 -1.64 1.15 10.92
CA LEU A 24 -2.22 2.36 10.34
C LEU A 24 -3.45 2.83 11.12
N PHE A 25 -4.06 1.94 11.89
CA PHE A 25 -5.24 2.27 12.69
C PHE A 25 -4.90 2.50 14.15
N THR A 26 -3.78 1.97 14.63
CA THR A 26 -3.47 2.01 16.06
C THR A 26 -2.37 3.00 16.43
N GLU A 27 -1.46 3.31 15.50
CA GLU A 27 -0.35 4.19 15.82
C GLU A 27 -0.72 5.66 15.60
N LYS A 28 -0.31 6.51 16.52
CA LYS A 28 -0.66 7.92 16.47
C LYS A 28 -0.18 8.61 15.21
N GLU A 29 0.97 8.20 14.71
CA GLU A 29 1.55 8.87 13.55
C GLU A 29 0.72 8.71 12.29
N PHE A 30 -0.20 7.75 12.26
CA PHE A 30 -1.05 7.55 11.10
C PHE A 30 -2.49 8.03 11.33
N ALA A 31 -2.72 8.71 12.45
CA ALA A 31 -4.08 9.10 12.83
C ALA A 31 -4.70 10.08 11.84
N SER A 32 -3.88 10.86 11.15
CA SER A 32 -4.41 11.85 10.21
C SER A 32 -4.78 11.25 8.85
N LEU A 33 -4.40 10.01 8.58
CA LEU A 33 -4.74 9.41 7.31
C LEU A 33 -6.21 9.04 7.26
N SER A 34 -6.83 9.27 6.11
CA SER A 34 -8.20 8.82 5.93
C SER A 34 -8.23 7.30 5.81
N THR A 35 -9.38 6.71 6.05
CA THR A 35 -9.56 5.27 5.90
C THR A 35 -9.25 4.84 4.48
N ASP A 36 -9.67 5.63 3.49
CA ASP A 36 -9.41 5.31 2.09
C ASP A 36 -7.92 5.34 1.77
N ALA A 37 -7.16 6.24 2.37
CA ALA A 37 -5.72 6.29 2.17
C ALA A 37 -5.04 5.06 2.77
N LYS A 38 -5.52 4.59 3.90
CA LYS A 38 -5.01 3.37 4.53
C LYS A 38 -5.30 2.16 3.64
N LEU A 39 -6.48 2.12 3.06
CA LEU A 39 -6.84 1.07 2.12
C LEU A 39 -5.92 1.10 0.91
N LEU A 40 -5.69 2.29 0.36
CA LEU A 40 -4.81 2.42 -0.79
C LEU A 40 -3.40 1.94 -0.47
N TYR A 41 -2.90 2.26 0.70
CA TYR A 41 -1.57 1.80 1.10
C TYR A 41 -1.50 0.26 1.09
N GLY A 42 -2.53 -0.40 1.58
CA GLY A 42 -2.59 -1.87 1.55
C GLY A 42 -2.59 -2.43 0.13
N ILE A 43 -3.27 -1.74 -0.79
CA ILE A 43 -3.29 -2.14 -2.19
C ILE A 43 -1.89 -1.98 -2.82
N LEU A 44 -1.20 -0.89 -2.47
CA LEU A 44 0.14 -0.66 -2.98
C LEU A 44 1.13 -1.69 -2.43
N LEU A 45 0.97 -2.08 -1.17
CA LEU A 45 1.80 -3.12 -0.58
C LEU A 45 1.64 -4.45 -1.33
N ASP A 46 0.44 -4.75 -1.75
CA ASP A 46 0.17 -5.98 -2.47
C ASP A 46 0.97 -6.03 -3.78
N ARG A 47 1.10 -4.90 -4.45
CA ARG A 47 1.82 -4.86 -5.72
C ARG A 47 3.33 -5.09 -5.54
N ILE A 48 3.85 -4.88 -4.34
CA ILE A 48 5.28 -5.10 -4.07
C ILE A 48 5.66 -6.55 -4.33
N SER A 49 4.74 -7.48 -4.10
CA SER A 49 5.03 -8.89 -4.32
C SER A 49 5.37 -9.18 -5.78
N LEU A 50 4.99 -8.33 -6.71
CA LEU A 50 5.29 -8.50 -8.11
C LEU A 50 6.60 -7.84 -8.51
N SER A 51 7.17 -7.01 -7.65
CA SER A 51 8.35 -6.23 -8.00
C SER A 51 9.54 -7.11 -8.36
N LYS A 52 9.79 -8.11 -7.57
CA LYS A 52 10.92 -9.00 -7.83
C LYS A 52 10.73 -9.78 -9.13
N LYS A 53 9.51 -10.27 -9.36
CA LYS A 53 9.23 -11.02 -10.56
C LYS A 53 9.36 -10.15 -11.80
N ASN A 54 9.01 -8.89 -11.70
CA ASN A 54 9.03 -8.00 -12.83
C ASN A 54 10.33 -7.21 -12.96
N GLY A 55 11.26 -7.44 -12.06
CA GLY A 55 12.53 -6.71 -12.10
C GLY A 55 12.43 -5.26 -11.68
N TRP A 56 11.42 -4.89 -10.91
CA TRP A 56 11.24 -3.51 -10.47
C TRP A 56 12.09 -3.25 -9.24
N ILE A 57 13.40 -3.25 -9.44
CA ILE A 57 14.38 -3.03 -8.37
C ILE A 57 15.39 -2.04 -8.92
N ASP A 58 15.67 -0.98 -8.17
CA ASP A 58 16.61 0.04 -8.62
C ASP A 58 18.06 -0.38 -8.34
N ASN A 59 19.01 0.49 -8.70
CA ASN A 59 20.41 0.18 -8.56
C ASN A 59 20.88 0.04 -7.11
N ASP A 60 20.12 0.59 -6.17
CA ASP A 60 20.45 0.50 -4.77
C ASP A 60 19.77 -0.69 -4.08
N GLY A 61 19.04 -1.47 -4.84
CA GLY A 61 18.36 -2.65 -4.30
C GLY A 61 16.98 -2.38 -3.72
N TYR A 62 16.46 -1.16 -3.88
CA TYR A 62 15.13 -0.84 -3.38
C TYR A 62 14.07 -1.23 -4.40
N VAL A 63 12.99 -1.83 -3.91
CA VAL A 63 11.90 -2.23 -4.79
C VAL A 63 10.98 -1.04 -5.03
N TYR A 64 10.43 -0.96 -6.22
CA TYR A 64 9.41 0.02 -6.52
C TYR A 64 8.27 -0.69 -7.23
N ILE A 65 7.15 0.00 -7.39
CA ILE A 65 6.01 -0.57 -8.10
C ILE A 65 5.60 0.40 -9.19
N ILE A 66 4.88 -0.11 -10.17
CA ILE A 66 4.30 0.70 -11.22
C ILE A 66 2.79 0.51 -11.12
N TYR A 67 2.09 1.63 -10.90
CA TYR A 67 0.64 1.57 -10.76
C TYR A 67 0.13 2.90 -11.29
N THR A 68 -0.67 2.86 -12.33
CA THR A 68 -1.18 4.10 -12.90
C THR A 68 -2.40 4.58 -12.14
N ILE A 69 -2.67 5.87 -12.24
CA ILE A 69 -3.87 6.43 -11.63
C ILE A 69 -5.10 5.80 -12.26
N ALA A 70 -5.06 5.54 -13.57
CA ALA A 70 -6.19 4.91 -14.24
C ALA A 70 -6.49 3.52 -13.68
N GLU A 71 -5.45 2.75 -13.39
CA GLU A 71 -5.63 1.43 -12.78
C GLU A 71 -6.26 1.55 -11.40
N LEU A 72 -5.84 2.52 -10.62
CA LEU A 72 -6.39 2.73 -9.28
C LEU A 72 -7.82 3.24 -9.34
N GLN A 73 -8.14 4.09 -10.33
CA GLN A 73 -9.50 4.55 -10.50
C GLN A 73 -10.44 3.38 -10.78
N GLU A 74 -9.99 2.47 -11.62
CA GLU A 74 -10.81 1.33 -11.99
C GLU A 74 -10.97 0.38 -10.79
N LEU A 75 -9.89 0.10 -10.10
CA LEU A 75 -9.92 -0.81 -8.97
C LEU A 75 -10.77 -0.27 -7.83
N LEU A 76 -10.59 0.99 -7.49
CA LEU A 76 -11.28 1.59 -6.36
C LEU A 76 -12.64 2.18 -6.72
N ARG A 77 -12.93 2.30 -8.02
CA ARG A 77 -14.15 2.92 -8.52
C ARG A 77 -14.28 4.34 -7.99
N MET A 78 -13.22 5.09 -8.15
CA MET A 78 -13.13 6.47 -7.70
C MET A 78 -12.70 7.36 -8.84
N SER A 79 -12.99 8.65 -8.73
CA SER A 79 -12.60 9.62 -9.74
C SER A 79 -11.10 9.88 -9.68
N HIS A 80 -10.57 10.45 -10.74
CA HIS A 80 -9.16 10.84 -10.81
C HIS A 80 -8.82 11.78 -9.65
N THR A 81 -9.68 12.74 -9.38
CA THR A 81 -9.45 13.71 -8.30
C THR A 81 -9.36 13.02 -6.95
N THR A 82 -10.26 12.08 -6.70
CA THR A 82 -10.27 11.38 -5.43
C THR A 82 -9.01 10.52 -5.27
N VAL A 83 -8.63 9.78 -6.30
CA VAL A 83 -7.44 8.95 -6.24
C VAL A 83 -6.20 9.83 -6.02
N THR A 84 -6.11 10.94 -6.72
CA THR A 84 -4.99 11.87 -6.56
C THR A 84 -4.90 12.38 -5.14
N LYS A 85 -6.06 12.71 -4.55
CA LYS A 85 -6.09 13.19 -3.19
C LYS A 85 -5.56 12.14 -2.21
N LEU A 86 -5.94 10.88 -2.40
CA LEU A 86 -5.47 9.81 -1.54
C LEU A 86 -3.97 9.58 -1.69
N LEU A 87 -3.47 9.67 -2.91
CA LEU A 87 -2.02 9.55 -3.13
C LEU A 87 -1.29 10.72 -2.45
N TYR A 88 -1.88 11.90 -2.44
CA TYR A 88 -1.28 13.06 -1.78
C TYR A 88 -1.19 12.85 -0.25
N GLU A 89 -2.18 12.20 0.34
CA GLU A 89 -2.12 11.91 1.78
C GLU A 89 -0.92 11.03 2.10
N LEU A 90 -0.56 10.15 1.19
CA LEU A 90 0.50 9.18 1.44
C LEU A 90 1.89 9.65 1.02
N ASP A 91 1.99 10.56 0.04
CA ASP A 91 3.28 10.82 -0.57
C ASP A 91 4.18 11.74 0.27
N SER A 92 5.46 11.79 -0.11
CA SER A 92 6.45 12.52 0.65
C SER A 92 6.41 14.02 0.44
N VAL A 93 5.74 14.49 -0.61
CA VAL A 93 5.68 15.92 -0.90
C VAL A 93 4.48 16.58 -0.21
N HIS A 94 3.32 15.93 -0.25
CA HIS A 94 2.09 16.50 0.24
C HIS A 94 1.58 15.90 1.54
N GLY A 95 2.02 14.72 1.87
CA GLY A 95 1.43 13.99 2.98
C GLY A 95 2.44 13.41 3.94
N ILE A 96 2.10 12.23 4.49
CA ILE A 96 2.87 11.65 5.56
C ILE A 96 4.19 11.03 5.13
N GLY A 97 4.35 10.76 3.86
CA GLY A 97 5.62 10.24 3.36
C GLY A 97 5.77 8.74 3.37
N LEU A 98 4.65 8.01 3.37
CA LEU A 98 4.71 6.56 3.26
C LEU A 98 5.00 6.08 1.84
N ILE A 99 4.87 6.94 0.85
CA ILE A 99 5.26 6.61 -0.52
C ILE A 99 6.01 7.78 -1.13
N GLU A 100 6.80 7.48 -2.15
CA GLU A 100 7.44 8.50 -2.97
C GLU A 100 7.11 8.19 -4.40
N ARG A 101 6.68 9.19 -5.15
CA ARG A 101 6.32 9.00 -6.54
C ARG A 101 7.26 9.76 -7.44
N TYR A 102 7.71 9.12 -8.51
CA TYR A 102 8.60 9.76 -9.47
C TYR A 102 8.06 9.56 -10.88
N ARG A 103 8.06 10.64 -11.65
CA ARG A 103 7.67 10.54 -13.03
C ARG A 103 8.85 10.11 -13.86
N GLN A 104 8.61 9.20 -14.79
CA GLN A 104 9.67 8.73 -15.66
C GLN A 104 9.73 9.51 -16.96
N GLY A 105 8.91 10.50 -17.15
CA GLY A 105 8.85 11.29 -18.37
C GLY A 105 7.50 11.20 -19.03
N ASN A 106 7.38 11.82 -20.22
CA ASN A 106 6.10 11.88 -20.88
C ASN A 106 5.65 10.50 -21.33
N ASN A 107 4.37 10.24 -21.14
CA ASN A 107 3.75 9.00 -21.56
C ASN A 107 4.27 7.74 -20.86
N ARG A 108 4.97 7.87 -19.79
CA ARG A 108 5.39 6.72 -18.99
C ARG A 108 4.71 6.76 -17.62
N PRO A 109 4.32 5.63 -17.10
CA PRO A 109 3.72 5.60 -15.77
C PRO A 109 4.72 6.03 -14.71
N SER A 110 4.22 6.61 -13.65
CA SER A 110 5.07 6.98 -12.52
C SER A 110 5.50 5.72 -11.78
N VAL A 111 6.69 5.76 -11.21
CA VAL A 111 7.11 4.70 -10.31
C VAL A 111 6.83 5.14 -8.88
N ILE A 112 6.51 4.20 -8.03
CA ILE A 112 6.18 4.45 -6.65
C ILE A 112 7.04 3.59 -5.76
N TYR A 113 7.76 4.25 -4.83
CA TYR A 113 8.48 3.53 -3.80
C TYR A 113 7.56 3.51 -2.59
N VAL A 114 7.19 2.32 -2.14
CA VAL A 114 6.33 2.16 -0.98
C VAL A 114 7.23 1.93 0.22
N LYS A 115 7.15 2.83 1.19
CA LYS A 115 8.01 2.73 2.37
C LYS A 115 7.38 1.86 3.42
N ASN A 116 8.23 1.30 4.25
CA ASN A 116 7.78 0.41 5.31
C ASN A 116 7.06 1.24 6.39
N PHE A 117 5.88 0.80 6.76
CA PHE A 117 5.12 1.48 7.81
C PHE A 117 5.74 1.29 9.20
N VAL A 118 6.66 0.34 9.35
CA VAL A 118 7.32 0.11 10.61
C VAL A 118 8.55 1.00 10.66
N LYS A 119 8.58 1.92 11.63
CA LYS A 119 9.73 2.78 11.77
C LYS A 119 10.86 2.02 12.40
N ARG A 120 12.09 2.21 11.87
CA ARG A 120 13.24 1.61 12.44
C ARG A 120 13.67 2.41 13.63
N SER A 121 13.69 1.79 14.78
CA SER A 121 14.24 2.42 15.95
C SER A 121 15.70 2.10 15.98
N ARG A 122 16.52 3.10 16.37
CA ARG A 122 17.91 2.89 16.45
C ARG A 122 18.24 1.77 17.39
N GLY A 123 19.01 0.81 16.93
CA GLY A 123 19.44 -0.28 17.78
C GLY A 123 18.46 -1.40 17.99
N LYS A 124 17.30 -1.32 17.39
CA LYS A 124 16.32 -2.39 17.54
C LYS A 124 16.10 -3.11 16.23
N PRO A 125 16.05 -4.44 16.25
CA PRO A 125 15.78 -5.20 15.05
C PRO A 125 14.36 -4.93 14.59
N VAL A 126 14.19 -4.81 13.28
CA VAL A 126 12.88 -4.56 12.73
C VAL A 126 11.93 -5.71 13.03
N SER A 127 12.45 -6.92 13.07
CA SER A 127 11.60 -8.07 13.32
C SER A 127 10.84 -7.99 14.62
N CYS A 128 11.38 -7.30 15.62
CA CYS A 128 10.71 -7.18 16.87
C CYS A 128 9.42 -6.39 16.79
N LEU A 129 9.27 -5.62 15.72
CA LEU A 129 8.11 -4.79 15.61
C LEU A 129 6.98 -5.45 14.82
N LEU A 130 7.24 -6.62 14.33
CA LEU A 130 6.25 -7.22 13.51
C LEU A 130 5.20 -7.91 14.27
N TYR A 131 5.49 -8.06 15.53
CA TYR A 131 4.59 -8.66 16.17
C TYR A 131 3.72 -8.12 16.79
N THR A 132 3.31 -7.75 16.46
CA THR A 132 2.43 -7.07 16.99
C THR A 132 1.19 -7.69 16.77
N SER A 133 1.00 -8.31 16.49
CA SER A 133 -0.05 -8.88 16.40
C SER A 133 -0.59 -9.48 17.18
N PRO A 134 -1.39 -9.76 17.21
CA PRO A 134 -2.62 -9.73 16.76
C PRO A 134 -3.57 -9.33 17.38
#